data_7840659b5df4c3612f5f4259f211b666
#
_entry.id   7840659b5df4c3612f5f4259f211b666
#
_cell.length_a   1.000
_cell.length_b   1.000
_cell.length_c   1.000
_cell.angle_alpha   90.00
_cell.angle_beta   90.00
_cell.angle_gamma   90.00
#
_symmetry.space_group_name_H-M   'P 1'
#
loop_
_entity.id
_entity.type
_entity.pdbx_description
1 polymer ?
#
loop_
_entity_poly.entity_id
_entity_poly.type
_entity_poly.pdbx_seq_one_letter_code
_entity_poly.pdbx_strand_id
1 'polypeptide(L)'
;NDGKRIIVTTLQKFPVIYNEVESAVGKHYAVIVDEAHSSQTGQSALKLKAALADVSDALAEYAELEEKAIEEVEANDILVQEMLSQGKHSNMSFFAFTATPKGKTLEIFGEPQPDGSFHPFHIYSMRQAIEEGFILDVLANYTTYKMCYQIAKNVQDNPEVPTSKAVRTIRRYEELHPHNLQQKAAIIVETFREVTKKKIGGRGKMMVVTASRLAAVRYYHEIKRYLESNNYDDVEIMIAFSGSLKDPDDPTGTEYTESGMNVDRNGNRVKESQTKAVFHEEGNILIVAEKYQTGFDEPLLHTMIVDKELRDVKAVQTLSRVNRIYPGKEDTYILDFVNPIERIREAFQQFY
;
A
#
# COMPACT_ATOMS: atom_id res chain seq x y z
N ASN A 1 10.61 18.58 28.77
CA ASN A 1 11.14 17.39 29.50
C ASN A 1 10.28 17.06 30.73
N ASP A 2 8.98 16.80 30.52
CA ASP A 2 7.97 16.67 31.57
C ASP A 2 7.96 15.28 32.24
N GLY A 3 9.07 14.53 32.18
CA GLY A 3 9.16 13.21 32.80
C GLY A 3 8.28 12.13 32.13
N LYS A 4 7.84 12.33 30.90
CA LYS A 4 7.07 11.32 30.14
C LYS A 4 7.92 10.08 29.89
N ARG A 5 7.33 8.90 30.09
CA ARG A 5 8.00 7.61 29.90
C ARG A 5 8.00 7.14 28.45
N ILE A 6 7.01 7.55 27.66
CA ILE A 6 6.84 7.18 26.26
C ILE A 6 6.64 8.46 25.44
N ILE A 7 7.41 8.59 24.38
CA ILE A 7 7.33 9.69 23.42
C ILE A 7 7.05 9.05 22.06
N VAL A 8 5.91 9.38 21.45
CA VAL A 8 5.57 8.97 20.08
C VAL A 8 5.87 10.13 19.15
N THR A 9 6.65 9.89 18.13
CA THR A 9 7.06 10.91 17.16
C THR A 9 7.12 10.34 15.76
N THR A 10 7.13 11.21 14.76
CA THR A 10 7.45 10.80 13.39
C THR A 10 8.94 10.84 13.17
N LEU A 11 9.41 10.06 12.20
CA LEU A 11 10.82 9.99 11.84
C LEU A 11 11.42 11.37 11.52
N GLN A 12 10.64 12.23 10.86
CA GLN A 12 11.04 13.60 10.49
C GLN A 12 11.28 14.54 11.71
N LYS A 13 10.64 14.25 12.83
CA LYS A 13 10.79 15.04 14.07
C LYS A 13 11.84 14.46 15.02
N PHE A 14 12.25 13.22 14.78
CA PHE A 14 13.18 12.50 15.67
C PHE A 14 14.51 13.25 15.86
N PRO A 15 15.16 13.87 14.85
CA PRO A 15 16.42 14.58 15.02
C PRO A 15 16.39 15.72 16.04
N VAL A 16 15.23 16.42 16.09
CA VAL A 16 15.07 17.51 17.10
C VAL A 16 15.03 16.94 18.52
N ILE A 17 14.43 15.75 18.67
CA ILE A 17 14.34 15.05 19.96
C ILE A 17 15.68 14.40 20.31
N TYR A 18 16.40 13.90 19.32
CA TYR A 18 17.64 13.13 19.47
C TYR A 18 18.71 13.89 20.25
N ASN A 19 19.00 15.12 19.90
CA ASN A 19 20.00 15.95 20.56
C ASN A 19 19.67 16.20 22.05
N GLU A 20 18.38 16.33 22.37
CA GLU A 20 17.92 16.47 23.76
C GLU A 20 18.02 15.16 24.55
N VAL A 21 17.79 14.01 23.88
CA VAL A 21 17.88 12.68 24.48
C VAL A 21 19.34 12.28 24.71
N GLU A 22 20.23 12.55 23.74
CA GLU A 22 21.65 12.24 23.84
C GLU A 22 22.32 12.99 25.00
N SER A 23 21.93 14.23 25.23
CA SER A 23 22.46 15.08 26.31
C SER A 23 21.93 14.73 27.71
N ALA A 24 20.96 13.82 27.83
CA ALA A 24 20.33 13.51 29.11
C ALA A 24 21.14 12.51 29.95
N VAL A 25 21.93 13.02 30.87
CA VAL A 25 22.81 12.23 31.74
C VAL A 25 21.98 11.29 32.66
N GLY A 26 22.38 10.00 32.70
CA GLY A 26 21.81 9.01 33.64
C GLY A 26 20.46 8.43 33.27
N LYS A 27 19.96 8.69 32.03
CA LYS A 27 18.74 8.06 31.51
C LYS A 27 19.10 7.08 30.37
N HIS A 28 18.37 5.97 30.32
CA HIS A 28 18.44 5.01 29.22
C HIS A 28 17.16 5.06 28.41
N TYR A 29 17.30 4.99 27.08
CA TYR A 29 16.21 5.08 26.13
C TYR A 29 16.16 3.85 25.22
N ALA A 30 14.97 3.38 24.91
CA ALA A 30 14.69 2.44 23.84
C ALA A 30 14.02 3.20 22.69
N VAL A 31 14.64 3.19 21.53
CA VAL A 31 14.09 3.73 20.29
C VAL A 31 13.46 2.59 19.51
N ILE A 32 12.13 2.62 19.37
CA ILE A 32 11.38 1.61 18.65
C ILE A 32 11.00 2.21 17.28
N VAL A 33 11.50 1.59 16.22
CA VAL A 33 11.21 1.97 14.83
C VAL A 33 10.20 0.98 14.27
N ASP A 34 8.99 1.44 14.00
CA ASP A 34 7.96 0.65 13.34
C ASP A 34 8.02 0.83 11.83
N GLU A 35 7.65 -0.21 11.07
CA GLU A 35 7.71 -0.26 9.61
C GLU A 35 9.11 0.13 9.08
N ALA A 36 10.15 -0.47 9.66
CA ALA A 36 11.56 -0.14 9.37
C ALA A 36 11.98 -0.35 7.90
N HIS A 37 11.09 -0.87 7.07
CA HIS A 37 11.25 -1.03 5.63
C HIS A 37 10.55 0.06 4.80
N SER A 38 9.78 0.96 5.44
CA SER A 38 8.93 1.91 4.70
C SER A 38 9.77 2.94 3.95
N SER A 39 9.48 3.08 2.66
CA SER A 39 10.05 4.11 1.82
C SER A 39 9.38 5.45 2.10
N GLN A 40 10.11 6.40 2.66
CA GLN A 40 9.68 7.79 2.63
C GLN A 40 10.43 8.54 1.53
N THR A 41 9.71 9.41 0.82
CA THR A 41 10.24 10.16 -0.32
C THR A 41 11.49 10.96 0.06
N GLY A 42 12.46 11.01 -0.85
CA GLY A 42 13.79 11.60 -0.67
C GLY A 42 13.85 13.00 -0.04
N GLN A 43 12.81 13.83 -0.20
CA GLN A 43 12.75 15.16 0.42
C GLN A 43 12.70 15.14 1.96
N SER A 44 12.07 14.13 2.55
CA SER A 44 12.00 14.01 4.02
C SER A 44 13.34 13.55 4.61
N ALA A 45 14.05 12.65 3.92
CA ALA A 45 15.39 12.22 4.30
C ALA A 45 16.41 13.36 4.19
N LEU A 46 16.31 14.18 3.14
CA LEU A 46 17.17 15.33 2.91
C LEU A 46 17.04 16.37 4.04
N LYS A 47 15.80 16.69 4.42
CA LYS A 47 15.52 17.58 5.54
C LYS A 47 16.06 17.06 6.87
N LEU A 48 16.04 15.74 7.03
CA LEU A 48 16.46 15.08 8.24
C LEU A 48 18.00 14.99 8.32
N LYS A 49 18.66 14.65 7.21
CA LYS A 49 20.12 14.65 7.11
C LYS A 49 20.68 16.06 7.29
N ALA A 50 20.01 17.09 6.75
CA ALA A 50 20.34 18.50 6.96
C ALA A 50 20.15 18.96 8.42
N ALA A 51 19.30 18.31 9.19
CA ALA A 51 19.14 18.60 10.62
C ALA A 51 20.17 17.86 11.52
N LEU A 52 20.81 16.80 11.02
CA LEU A 52 21.76 15.97 11.75
C LEU A 52 23.24 16.25 11.40
N ALA A 53 23.53 16.92 10.28
CA ALA A 53 24.88 17.18 9.79
C ALA A 53 25.05 18.66 9.36
N ASP A 54 26.30 19.12 9.27
CA ASP A 54 26.62 20.44 8.69
C ASP A 54 26.19 20.47 7.20
N VAL A 55 25.34 21.43 6.87
CA VAL A 55 24.33 21.37 5.79
C VAL A 55 24.89 21.21 4.37
N SER A 56 26.14 21.62 4.10
CA SER A 56 26.66 21.68 2.73
C SER A 56 27.08 20.33 2.16
N ASP A 57 27.72 19.49 2.97
CA ASP A 57 28.30 18.22 2.51
C ASP A 57 27.22 17.15 2.34
N ALA A 58 26.21 17.15 3.22
CA ALA A 58 25.09 16.20 3.14
C ALA A 58 24.18 16.46 1.93
N LEU A 59 24.02 17.71 1.50
CA LEU A 59 23.23 18.05 0.31
C LEU A 59 23.94 17.67 -0.99
N ALA A 60 25.26 17.83 -1.06
CA ALA A 60 26.04 17.44 -2.24
C ALA A 60 26.07 15.91 -2.44
N GLU A 61 26.30 15.16 -1.36
CA GLU A 61 26.29 13.70 -1.38
C GLU A 61 24.92 13.12 -1.71
N TYR A 62 23.85 13.76 -1.23
CA TYR A 62 22.49 13.34 -1.55
C TYR A 62 22.11 13.62 -2.99
N ALA A 63 22.50 14.75 -3.57
CA ALA A 63 22.27 15.05 -4.98
C ALA A 63 22.98 14.01 -5.89
N GLU A 64 24.17 13.59 -5.52
CA GLU A 64 24.91 12.54 -6.24
C GLU A 64 24.24 11.15 -6.12
N LEU A 65 23.59 10.86 -4.97
CA LEU A 65 22.83 9.63 -4.76
C LEU A 65 21.48 9.65 -5.50
N GLU A 66 20.82 10.81 -5.59
CA GLU A 66 19.56 10.97 -6.34
C GLU A 66 19.76 10.76 -7.86
N GLU A 67 20.89 11.22 -8.42
CA GLU A 67 21.22 10.95 -9.82
C GLU A 67 21.50 9.48 -10.12
N LYS A 68 21.98 8.71 -9.13
CA LYS A 68 22.37 7.30 -9.30
C LYS A 68 21.30 6.26 -8.96
N ALA A 69 20.29 6.57 -8.17
CA ALA A 69 19.43 5.53 -7.58
C ALA A 69 18.05 5.99 -7.11
N ILE A 70 17.27 6.68 -7.93
CA ILE A 70 15.85 7.00 -7.62
C ILE A 70 15.02 5.74 -7.33
N GLU A 71 15.49 4.55 -7.70
CA GLU A 71 14.78 3.27 -7.51
C GLU A 71 15.29 2.39 -6.35
N GLU A 72 16.44 2.64 -5.74
CA GLU A 72 17.08 1.67 -4.82
C GLU A 72 17.35 2.16 -3.39
N VAL A 73 17.30 3.45 -3.11
CA VAL A 73 17.63 3.96 -1.77
C VAL A 73 16.39 4.45 -1.03
N GLU A 74 15.93 3.68 -0.06
CA GLU A 74 14.85 4.09 0.81
C GLU A 74 15.35 5.08 1.86
N ALA A 75 14.68 6.23 1.95
CA ALA A 75 15.07 7.32 2.83
C ALA A 75 15.17 6.94 4.32
N ASN A 76 14.38 5.93 4.76
CA ASN A 76 14.45 5.40 6.11
C ASN A 76 15.75 4.64 6.37
N ASP A 77 16.25 3.91 5.36
CA ASP A 77 17.50 3.14 5.50
C ASP A 77 18.70 4.07 5.67
N ILE A 78 18.75 5.16 4.91
CA ILE A 78 19.81 6.19 5.04
C ILE A 78 19.75 6.83 6.42
N LEU A 79 18.57 7.19 6.89
CA LEU A 79 18.40 7.83 8.18
C LEU A 79 18.86 6.92 9.34
N VAL A 80 18.37 5.68 9.33
CA VAL A 80 18.72 4.71 10.37
C VAL A 80 20.22 4.38 10.31
N GLN A 81 20.79 4.26 9.12
CA GLN A 81 22.22 4.05 8.93
C GLN A 81 23.04 5.23 9.46
N GLU A 82 22.60 6.48 9.21
CA GLU A 82 23.23 7.69 9.74
C GLU A 82 23.12 7.75 11.27
N MET A 83 21.96 7.42 11.83
CA MET A 83 21.77 7.36 13.28
C MET A 83 22.67 6.32 13.95
N LEU A 84 22.89 5.17 13.30
CA LEU A 84 23.77 4.11 13.80
C LEU A 84 25.26 4.41 13.55
N SER A 85 25.60 5.17 12.50
CA SER A 85 26.99 5.53 12.16
C SER A 85 27.57 6.61 13.09
N GLN A 86 26.73 7.40 13.75
CA GLN A 86 27.18 8.46 14.67
C GLN A 86 27.72 7.97 16.03
N GLY A 87 27.92 6.67 16.18
CA GLY A 87 28.63 6.09 17.31
C GLY A 87 27.78 5.21 18.22
N LYS A 88 28.46 4.43 19.07
CA LYS A 88 27.79 3.62 20.09
C LYS A 88 27.25 4.52 21.19
N HIS A 89 25.95 4.74 21.15
CA HIS A 89 25.26 5.50 22.20
C HIS A 89 25.25 4.66 23.49
N SER A 90 25.87 5.15 24.52
CA SER A 90 25.94 4.46 25.81
C SER A 90 24.58 4.43 26.54
N ASN A 91 23.63 5.24 26.11
CA ASN A 91 22.32 5.42 26.75
C ASN A 91 21.11 5.13 25.83
N MET A 92 21.32 4.65 24.61
CA MET A 92 20.24 4.33 23.67
C MET A 92 20.35 2.94 23.08
N SER A 93 19.21 2.22 23.01
CA SER A 93 19.07 0.95 22.30
C SER A 93 18.02 1.09 21.21
N PHE A 94 18.31 0.56 20.02
CA PHE A 94 17.42 0.65 18.85
C PHE A 94 16.79 -0.71 18.56
N PHE A 95 15.48 -0.71 18.33
CA PHE A 95 14.69 -1.88 17.98
C PHE A 95 13.87 -1.58 16.72
N ALA A 96 14.04 -2.37 15.69
CA ALA A 96 13.30 -2.27 14.44
C ALA A 96 12.27 -3.38 14.33
N PHE A 97 11.02 -3.00 14.06
CA PHE A 97 9.94 -3.93 13.78
C PHE A 97 9.47 -3.76 12.33
N THR A 98 9.32 -4.86 11.63
CA THR A 98 8.83 -4.88 10.26
C THR A 98 8.26 -6.25 9.91
N ALA A 99 7.16 -6.28 9.17
CA ALA A 99 6.60 -7.51 8.62
C ALA A 99 7.39 -8.01 7.39
N THR A 100 8.19 -7.14 6.75
CA THR A 100 8.87 -7.42 5.48
C THR A 100 10.29 -6.86 5.49
N PRO A 101 11.22 -7.50 6.26
CA PRO A 101 12.60 -7.02 6.34
C PRO A 101 13.29 -7.10 4.97
N LYS A 102 13.96 -6.02 4.59
CA LYS A 102 14.81 -5.97 3.39
C LYS A 102 16.27 -6.20 3.75
N GLY A 103 17.09 -6.54 2.76
CA GLY A 103 18.53 -6.78 2.98
C GLY A 103 19.21 -5.66 3.78
N LYS A 104 18.98 -4.40 3.41
CA LYS A 104 19.51 -3.24 4.16
C LYS A 104 19.00 -3.13 5.59
N THR A 105 17.74 -3.44 5.85
CA THR A 105 17.20 -3.45 7.23
C THR A 105 17.92 -4.51 8.07
N LEU A 106 18.21 -5.67 7.48
CA LEU A 106 18.95 -6.74 8.13
C LEU A 106 20.43 -6.36 8.35
N GLU A 107 21.09 -5.69 7.40
CA GLU A 107 22.45 -5.17 7.57
C GLU A 107 22.58 -4.21 8.77
N ILE A 108 21.54 -3.42 9.02
CA ILE A 108 21.56 -2.40 10.08
C ILE A 108 21.17 -2.98 11.44
N PHE A 109 20.13 -3.81 11.49
CA PHE A 109 19.53 -4.29 12.74
C PHE A 109 19.72 -5.78 12.98
N GLY A 110 20.15 -6.53 11.97
CA GLY A 110 20.32 -7.98 12.04
C GLY A 110 21.63 -8.39 12.71
N GLU A 111 21.70 -9.67 13.04
CA GLU A 111 22.90 -10.29 13.59
C GLU A 111 23.80 -10.78 12.46
N PRO A 112 25.08 -10.35 12.39
CA PRO A 112 26.01 -10.80 11.37
C PRO A 112 26.31 -12.30 11.52
N GLN A 113 26.31 -13.02 10.39
CA GLN A 113 26.63 -14.43 10.32
C GLN A 113 28.07 -14.67 9.80
N PRO A 114 28.68 -15.84 10.05
CA PRO A 114 30.02 -16.16 9.57
C PRO A 114 30.19 -16.16 8.06
N ASP A 115 29.09 -16.34 7.29
CA ASP A 115 29.06 -16.32 5.83
C ASP A 115 28.91 -14.91 5.24
N GLY A 116 28.85 -13.87 6.10
CA GLY A 116 28.66 -12.48 5.70
C GLY A 116 27.20 -12.07 5.51
N SER A 117 26.25 -12.96 5.73
CA SER A 117 24.81 -12.64 5.75
C SER A 117 24.38 -12.01 7.08
N PHE A 118 23.18 -11.44 7.11
CA PHE A 118 22.58 -10.88 8.32
C PHE A 118 21.23 -11.54 8.58
N HIS A 119 21.01 -12.00 9.80
CA HIS A 119 19.76 -12.60 10.23
C HIS A 119 19.00 -11.67 11.19
N PRO A 120 17.66 -11.66 11.17
CA PRO A 120 16.91 -10.90 12.16
C PRO A 120 17.13 -11.49 13.56
N PHE A 121 17.16 -10.63 14.57
CA PHE A 121 17.28 -11.03 15.98
C PHE A 121 16.14 -11.98 16.40
N HIS A 122 14.94 -11.76 15.91
CA HIS A 122 13.77 -12.60 16.15
C HIS A 122 12.85 -12.59 14.94
N ILE A 123 12.30 -13.75 14.61
CA ILE A 123 11.28 -13.91 13.55
C ILE A 123 9.99 -14.43 14.18
N TYR A 124 8.90 -13.71 13.93
CA TYR A 124 7.53 -14.21 14.08
C TYR A 124 6.94 -14.31 12.67
N SER A 125 7.03 -15.51 12.07
CA SER A 125 6.71 -15.67 10.66
C SER A 125 5.22 -15.56 10.39
N MET A 126 4.86 -15.26 9.15
CA MET A 126 3.46 -15.22 8.70
C MET A 126 2.78 -16.59 8.90
N ARG A 127 3.50 -17.71 8.65
CA ARG A 127 3.01 -19.06 8.90
C ARG A 127 2.65 -19.24 10.37
N GLN A 128 3.56 -18.88 11.27
CA GLN A 128 3.31 -18.99 12.71
C GLN A 128 2.09 -18.17 13.12
N ALA A 129 1.96 -16.94 12.62
CA ALA A 129 0.82 -16.08 12.92
C ALA A 129 -0.52 -16.67 12.39
N ILE A 130 -0.50 -17.38 11.26
CA ILE A 130 -1.67 -18.09 10.72
C ILE A 130 -2.01 -19.31 11.61
N GLU A 131 -1.00 -20.14 11.94
CA GLU A 131 -1.19 -21.33 12.78
C GLU A 131 -1.69 -20.99 14.19
N GLU A 132 -1.24 -19.89 14.75
CA GLU A 132 -1.67 -19.36 16.05
C GLU A 132 -3.01 -18.58 15.98
N GLY A 133 -3.55 -18.35 14.78
CA GLY A 133 -4.83 -17.66 14.57
C GLY A 133 -4.80 -16.14 14.80
N PHE A 134 -3.64 -15.51 14.70
CA PHE A 134 -3.52 -14.03 14.78
C PHE A 134 -3.81 -13.33 13.46
N ILE A 135 -3.66 -14.03 12.33
CA ILE A 135 -4.02 -13.56 11.00
C ILE A 135 -4.65 -14.69 10.18
N LEU A 136 -5.38 -14.34 9.13
CA LEU A 136 -5.93 -15.27 8.16
C LEU A 136 -4.97 -15.50 6.99
N ASP A 137 -4.99 -16.71 6.41
CA ASP A 137 -4.24 -17.01 5.20
C ASP A 137 -4.89 -16.38 3.97
N VAL A 138 -4.23 -15.38 3.40
CA VAL A 138 -4.73 -14.65 2.21
C VAL A 138 -4.62 -15.48 0.94
N LEU A 139 -3.76 -16.49 0.91
CA LEU A 139 -3.55 -17.35 -0.26
C LEU A 139 -4.52 -18.53 -0.32
N ALA A 140 -5.22 -18.85 0.78
CA ALA A 140 -6.16 -19.96 0.83
C ALA A 140 -7.29 -19.86 -0.21
N ASN A 141 -7.81 -18.64 -0.43
CA ASN A 141 -8.88 -18.36 -1.39
C ASN A 141 -8.44 -17.31 -2.42
N TYR A 142 -7.23 -17.46 -2.94
CA TYR A 142 -6.71 -16.61 -4.02
C TYR A 142 -7.12 -17.19 -5.38
N THR A 143 -7.84 -16.40 -6.15
CA THR A 143 -8.35 -16.79 -7.48
C THR A 143 -7.85 -15.82 -8.54
N THR A 144 -7.35 -16.36 -9.67
CA THR A 144 -7.01 -15.57 -10.84
C THR A 144 -8.13 -15.62 -11.86
N TYR A 145 -8.51 -14.46 -12.37
CA TYR A 145 -9.50 -14.37 -13.44
C TYR A 145 -8.80 -14.13 -14.79
N LYS A 146 -8.69 -15.19 -15.61
CA LYS A 146 -8.23 -15.03 -16.99
C LYS A 146 -9.39 -14.49 -17.83
N MET A 147 -9.43 -13.18 -18.02
CA MET A 147 -10.30 -12.61 -19.04
C MET A 147 -9.77 -12.98 -20.42
N CYS A 148 -10.52 -13.82 -21.13
CA CYS A 148 -10.31 -14.05 -22.56
C CYS A 148 -10.69 -12.79 -23.31
N TYR A 149 -9.72 -11.89 -23.50
CA TYR A 149 -9.88 -10.75 -24.40
C TYR A 149 -9.87 -11.24 -25.85
N GLN A 150 -11.03 -11.25 -26.48
CA GLN A 150 -11.07 -11.09 -27.92
C GLN A 150 -10.99 -9.59 -28.22
N ILE A 151 -9.78 -9.07 -28.25
CA ILE A 151 -9.56 -7.80 -28.93
C ILE A 151 -9.97 -8.05 -30.37
N ALA A 152 -11.07 -7.40 -30.79
CA ALA A 152 -11.41 -7.36 -32.20
C ALA A 152 -10.19 -6.79 -32.93
N LYS A 153 -9.47 -7.66 -33.66
CA LYS A 153 -8.37 -7.30 -34.54
C LYS A 153 -8.90 -6.40 -35.66
N ASN A 154 -9.03 -5.14 -35.40
CA ASN A 154 -9.17 -4.08 -36.40
C ASN A 154 -8.18 -2.98 -36.06
N VAL A 155 -6.89 -3.31 -36.06
CA VAL A 155 -5.83 -2.32 -36.21
C VAL A 155 -5.14 -2.63 -37.53
N GLN A 156 -5.68 -2.05 -38.58
CA GLN A 156 -4.85 -1.73 -39.76
C GLN A 156 -3.97 -0.57 -39.35
N ASP A 157 -2.68 -0.77 -39.48
CA ASP A 157 -1.51 0.08 -39.27
C ASP A 157 -0.77 -0.27 -37.95
N ASN A 158 0.33 -0.98 -38.22
CA ASN A 158 1.30 -1.40 -37.21
C ASN A 158 2.48 -0.39 -37.24
N PRO A 159 2.45 0.70 -36.41
CA PRO A 159 3.61 1.56 -36.30
C PRO A 159 4.70 0.78 -35.56
N GLU A 160 5.91 0.76 -36.11
CA GLU A 160 7.10 0.22 -35.45
C GLU A 160 7.42 1.06 -34.21
N VAL A 161 6.91 0.63 -33.05
CA VAL A 161 7.18 1.24 -31.75
C VAL A 161 8.17 0.35 -30.99
N PRO A 162 9.20 0.90 -30.33
CA PRO A 162 10.13 0.10 -29.51
C PRO A 162 9.36 -0.80 -28.54
N THR A 163 9.68 -2.08 -28.51
CA THR A 163 8.89 -3.17 -27.92
C THR A 163 8.44 -2.92 -26.47
N SER A 164 9.28 -2.31 -25.64
CA SER A 164 8.95 -2.01 -24.25
C SER A 164 7.92 -0.88 -24.09
N LYS A 165 7.98 0.13 -24.94
CA LYS A 165 7.06 1.27 -24.93
C LYS A 165 5.70 0.88 -25.54
N ALA A 166 5.72 0.06 -26.59
CA ALA A 166 4.53 -0.51 -27.22
C ALA A 166 3.76 -1.39 -26.23
N VAL A 167 4.43 -2.29 -25.54
CA VAL A 167 3.78 -3.18 -24.55
C VAL A 167 3.13 -2.38 -23.41
N ARG A 168 3.78 -1.33 -22.88
CA ARG A 168 3.17 -0.43 -21.87
C ARG A 168 1.96 0.32 -22.40
N THR A 169 2.04 0.82 -23.62
CA THR A 169 0.94 1.58 -24.24
C THR A 169 -0.26 0.67 -24.52
N ILE A 170 -0.03 -0.53 -25.04
CA ILE A 170 -1.07 -1.53 -25.30
C ILE A 170 -1.73 -1.95 -23.98
N ARG A 171 -0.94 -2.29 -22.94
CA ARG A 171 -1.49 -2.62 -21.62
C ARG A 171 -2.35 -1.50 -21.07
N ARG A 172 -1.87 -0.25 -21.09
CA ARG A 172 -2.63 0.91 -20.60
C ARG A 172 -3.91 1.12 -21.40
N TYR A 173 -3.89 0.90 -22.70
CA TYR A 173 -5.08 0.95 -23.54
C TYR A 173 -6.06 -0.16 -23.20
N GLU A 174 -5.59 -1.39 -23.00
CA GLU A 174 -6.42 -2.53 -22.59
C GLU A 174 -7.03 -2.33 -21.20
N GLU A 175 -6.24 -1.87 -20.22
CA GLU A 175 -6.68 -1.61 -18.85
C GLU A 175 -7.79 -0.55 -18.79
N LEU A 176 -7.70 0.50 -19.61
CA LEU A 176 -8.63 1.63 -19.60
C LEU A 176 -9.73 1.54 -20.67
N HIS A 177 -9.78 0.47 -21.44
CA HIS A 177 -10.78 0.30 -22.48
C HIS A 177 -12.19 0.18 -21.86
N PRO A 178 -13.19 0.98 -22.29
CA PRO A 178 -14.53 1.02 -21.67
C PRO A 178 -15.18 -0.36 -21.52
N HIS A 179 -15.11 -1.20 -22.53
CA HIS A 179 -15.68 -2.54 -22.49
C HIS A 179 -15.06 -3.44 -21.41
N ASN A 180 -13.73 -3.33 -21.21
CA ASN A 180 -13.03 -4.05 -20.16
C ASN A 180 -13.46 -3.57 -18.78
N LEU A 181 -13.50 -2.26 -18.58
CA LEU A 181 -13.92 -1.67 -17.31
C LEU A 181 -15.37 -2.03 -16.97
N GLN A 182 -16.29 -2.04 -17.96
CA GLN A 182 -17.69 -2.46 -17.76
C GLN A 182 -17.80 -3.91 -17.31
N GLN A 183 -17.08 -4.83 -17.96
CA GLN A 183 -17.09 -6.24 -17.59
C GLN A 183 -16.50 -6.46 -16.18
N LYS A 184 -15.37 -5.84 -15.88
CA LYS A 184 -14.75 -5.92 -14.56
C LYS A 184 -15.63 -5.28 -13.48
N ALA A 185 -16.29 -4.14 -13.77
CA ALA A 185 -17.22 -3.49 -12.85
C ALA A 185 -18.40 -4.42 -12.50
N ALA A 186 -18.98 -5.08 -13.48
CA ALA A 186 -20.02 -6.08 -13.25
C ALA A 186 -19.51 -7.22 -12.35
N ILE A 187 -18.33 -7.79 -12.63
CA ILE A 187 -17.73 -8.86 -11.82
C ILE A 187 -17.50 -8.40 -10.39
N ILE A 188 -16.99 -7.17 -10.19
CA ILE A 188 -16.75 -6.58 -8.87
C ILE A 188 -18.04 -6.50 -8.06
N VAL A 189 -19.08 -5.94 -8.65
CA VAL A 189 -20.38 -5.76 -7.97
C VAL A 189 -21.02 -7.10 -7.65
N GLU A 190 -21.07 -8.01 -8.62
CA GLU A 190 -21.66 -9.34 -8.39
C GLU A 190 -20.84 -10.15 -7.37
N THR A 191 -19.50 -10.08 -7.41
CA THR A 191 -18.65 -10.70 -6.37
C THR A 191 -18.96 -10.11 -5.00
N PHE A 192 -19.16 -8.79 -4.90
CA PHE A 192 -19.52 -8.18 -3.62
C PHE A 192 -20.88 -8.74 -3.14
N ARG A 193 -21.89 -8.75 -3.98
CA ARG A 193 -23.25 -9.17 -3.62
C ARG A 193 -23.33 -10.65 -3.27
N GLU A 194 -22.71 -11.50 -4.08
CA GLU A 194 -22.79 -12.97 -3.93
C GLU A 194 -21.85 -13.54 -2.87
N VAL A 195 -20.68 -12.92 -2.65
CA VAL A 195 -19.66 -13.40 -1.73
C VAL A 195 -19.54 -12.49 -0.53
N THR A 196 -19.05 -11.27 -0.74
CA THR A 196 -18.56 -10.39 0.35
C THR A 196 -19.67 -9.96 1.29
N LYS A 197 -20.81 -9.52 0.74
CA LYS A 197 -21.96 -9.03 1.51
C LYS A 197 -22.51 -10.05 2.50
N LYS A 198 -22.37 -11.35 2.22
CA LYS A 198 -22.86 -12.45 3.06
C LYS A 198 -21.90 -12.78 4.23
N LYS A 199 -20.68 -12.25 4.19
CA LYS A 199 -19.64 -12.51 5.19
C LYS A 199 -19.74 -11.58 6.40
N ILE A 200 -19.17 -12.04 7.51
CA ILE A 200 -19.06 -11.26 8.77
C ILE A 200 -20.45 -10.77 9.25
N GLY A 201 -21.46 -11.64 9.17
CA GLY A 201 -22.83 -11.27 9.55
C GLY A 201 -23.45 -10.16 8.69
N GLY A 202 -23.14 -10.10 7.42
CA GLY A 202 -23.62 -9.07 6.49
C GLY A 202 -22.81 -7.78 6.47
N ARG A 203 -21.62 -7.75 7.14
CA ARG A 203 -20.77 -6.55 7.26
C ARG A 203 -19.47 -6.63 6.47
N GLY A 204 -19.30 -7.70 5.67
CA GLY A 204 -18.12 -7.86 4.84
C GLY A 204 -17.91 -6.67 3.89
N LYS A 205 -16.68 -6.19 3.79
CA LYS A 205 -16.27 -5.08 2.93
C LYS A 205 -15.31 -5.55 1.86
N MET A 206 -15.27 -4.80 0.76
CA MET A 206 -14.42 -5.07 -0.40
C MET A 206 -13.49 -3.90 -0.68
N MET A 207 -12.27 -4.19 -1.09
CA MET A 207 -11.32 -3.21 -1.64
C MET A 207 -11.00 -3.57 -3.10
N VAL A 208 -10.97 -2.57 -3.97
CA VAL A 208 -10.56 -2.69 -5.37
C VAL A 208 -9.26 -1.93 -5.57
N VAL A 209 -8.16 -2.64 -5.80
CA VAL A 209 -6.83 -2.08 -5.99
C VAL A 209 -6.60 -1.85 -7.47
N THR A 210 -6.41 -0.61 -7.88
CA THR A 210 -6.26 -0.21 -9.28
C THR A 210 -4.84 0.24 -9.63
N ALA A 211 -4.48 0.14 -10.91
CA ALA A 211 -3.15 0.47 -11.40
C ALA A 211 -2.82 1.98 -11.35
N SER A 212 -3.84 2.84 -11.41
CA SER A 212 -3.65 4.29 -11.43
C SER A 212 -4.87 5.05 -10.88
N ARG A 213 -4.67 6.33 -10.55
CA ARG A 213 -5.77 7.24 -10.16
C ARG A 213 -6.85 7.35 -11.25
N LEU A 214 -6.43 7.39 -12.52
CA LEU A 214 -7.37 7.44 -13.64
C LEU A 214 -8.19 6.15 -13.73
N ALA A 215 -7.58 4.99 -13.55
CA ALA A 215 -8.29 3.72 -13.49
C ALA A 215 -9.29 3.71 -12.33
N ALA A 216 -8.91 4.19 -11.14
CA ALA A 216 -9.80 4.27 -9.99
C ALA A 216 -11.04 5.13 -10.28
N VAL A 217 -10.86 6.32 -10.88
CA VAL A 217 -11.97 7.22 -11.24
C VAL A 217 -12.90 6.56 -12.27
N ARG A 218 -12.33 5.92 -13.29
CA ARG A 218 -13.13 5.22 -14.30
C ARG A 218 -13.88 4.01 -13.73
N TYR A 219 -13.26 3.23 -12.85
CA TYR A 219 -13.94 2.16 -12.11
C TYR A 219 -15.09 2.69 -11.26
N TYR A 220 -14.88 3.79 -10.55
CA TYR A 220 -15.94 4.41 -9.76
C TYR A 220 -17.17 4.73 -10.60
N HIS A 221 -16.97 5.35 -11.77
CA HIS A 221 -18.06 5.69 -12.66
C HIS A 221 -18.73 4.45 -13.28
N GLU A 222 -17.97 3.45 -13.70
CA GLU A 222 -18.53 2.22 -14.28
C GLU A 222 -19.28 1.38 -13.23
N ILE A 223 -18.75 1.26 -12.02
CA ILE A 223 -19.42 0.57 -10.92
C ILE A 223 -20.72 1.30 -10.57
N LYS A 224 -20.68 2.63 -10.45
CA LYS A 224 -21.88 3.44 -10.19
C LYS A 224 -22.94 3.25 -11.27
N ARG A 225 -22.55 3.31 -12.53
CA ARG A 225 -23.44 3.05 -13.67
C ARG A 225 -24.06 1.65 -13.63
N TYR A 226 -23.25 0.65 -13.29
CA TYR A 226 -23.74 -0.73 -13.17
C TYR A 226 -24.74 -0.88 -12.02
N LEU A 227 -24.47 -0.30 -10.86
CA LEU A 227 -25.39 -0.27 -9.72
C LEU A 227 -26.74 0.38 -10.10
N GLU A 228 -26.71 1.56 -10.71
CA GLU A 228 -27.90 2.28 -11.17
C GLU A 228 -28.70 1.48 -12.21
N SER A 229 -28.01 0.88 -13.20
CA SER A 229 -28.65 0.10 -14.26
C SER A 229 -29.34 -1.18 -13.75
N ASN A 230 -28.90 -1.71 -12.60
CA ASN A 230 -29.48 -2.90 -12.00
C ASN A 230 -30.38 -2.60 -10.78
N ASN A 231 -30.60 -1.33 -10.45
CA ASN A 231 -31.34 -0.87 -9.27
C ASN A 231 -30.79 -1.46 -7.96
N TYR A 232 -29.45 -1.45 -7.82
CA TYR A 232 -28.76 -1.91 -6.63
C TYR A 232 -28.50 -0.74 -5.67
N ASP A 233 -29.51 -0.35 -4.91
CA ASP A 233 -29.47 0.81 -4.00
C ASP A 233 -28.84 0.49 -2.64
N ASP A 234 -28.39 -0.76 -2.45
CA ASP A 234 -27.91 -1.31 -1.20
C ASP A 234 -26.37 -1.46 -1.17
N VAL A 235 -25.66 -0.84 -2.10
CA VAL A 235 -24.20 -0.90 -2.22
C VAL A 235 -23.60 0.50 -2.28
N GLU A 236 -22.91 0.88 -1.21
CA GLU A 236 -22.20 2.15 -1.11
C GLU A 236 -20.76 2.01 -1.58
N ILE A 237 -20.37 2.82 -2.57
CA ILE A 237 -19.02 2.83 -3.12
C ILE A 237 -18.28 4.10 -2.70
N MET A 238 -17.00 3.92 -2.39
CA MET A 238 -16.09 5.03 -2.08
C MET A 238 -14.79 4.89 -2.86
N ILE A 239 -14.07 5.99 -3.01
CA ILE A 239 -12.79 6.03 -3.71
C ILE A 239 -11.72 6.68 -2.82
N ALA A 240 -10.47 6.23 -2.93
CA ALA A 240 -9.35 6.82 -2.21
C ALA A 240 -8.10 6.93 -3.10
N PHE A 241 -7.65 8.17 -3.28
CA PHE A 241 -6.41 8.52 -3.97
C PHE A 241 -5.92 9.88 -3.52
N SER A 242 -4.64 10.20 -3.75
CA SER A 242 -4.06 11.48 -3.34
C SER A 242 -4.03 12.48 -4.49
N GLY A 243 -4.29 13.76 -4.17
CA GLY A 243 -4.26 14.87 -5.12
C GLY A 243 -5.49 14.93 -6.02
N SER A 244 -5.33 15.51 -7.20
CA SER A 244 -6.39 15.64 -8.21
C SER A 244 -5.95 15.09 -9.57
N LEU A 245 -6.91 14.84 -10.45
CA LEU A 245 -6.67 14.48 -11.85
C LEU A 245 -7.83 14.91 -12.74
N LYS A 246 -7.53 15.05 -14.03
CA LYS A 246 -8.54 15.18 -15.09
C LYS A 246 -8.51 13.92 -15.95
N ASP A 247 -9.68 13.38 -16.28
CA ASP A 247 -9.77 12.31 -17.27
C ASP A 247 -9.68 12.94 -18.66
N PRO A 248 -8.69 12.57 -19.51
CA PRO A 248 -8.56 13.13 -20.84
C PRO A 248 -9.74 12.80 -21.77
N ASP A 249 -10.50 11.75 -21.46
CA ASP A 249 -11.66 11.33 -22.24
C ASP A 249 -12.97 11.94 -21.70
N ASP A 250 -12.94 12.68 -20.59
CA ASP A 250 -14.08 13.41 -20.06
C ASP A 250 -14.23 14.76 -20.75
N PRO A 251 -15.28 14.94 -21.62
CA PRO A 251 -15.49 16.18 -22.36
C PRO A 251 -15.82 17.38 -21.46
N THR A 252 -16.21 17.15 -20.21
CA THR A 252 -16.52 18.23 -19.26
C THR A 252 -15.29 18.87 -18.68
N GLY A 253 -14.11 18.22 -18.78
CA GLY A 253 -12.87 18.68 -18.19
C GLY A 253 -12.88 18.71 -16.65
N THR A 254 -13.79 17.93 -16.05
CA THR A 254 -13.94 17.84 -14.59
C THR A 254 -12.63 17.46 -13.91
N GLU A 255 -12.30 18.19 -12.85
CA GLU A 255 -11.18 17.84 -11.98
C GLU A 255 -11.69 16.96 -10.83
N TYR A 256 -11.22 15.72 -10.80
CA TYR A 256 -11.61 14.73 -9.83
C TYR A 256 -10.67 14.77 -8.61
N THR A 257 -11.26 14.79 -7.41
CA THR A 257 -10.58 14.65 -6.13
C THR A 257 -11.30 13.63 -5.27
N GLU A 258 -10.62 13.00 -4.32
CA GLU A 258 -11.23 12.06 -3.39
C GLU A 258 -12.46 12.67 -2.67
N SER A 259 -12.27 13.86 -2.10
CA SER A 259 -13.37 14.56 -1.39
C SER A 259 -14.48 15.07 -2.32
N GLY A 260 -14.19 15.27 -3.60
CA GLY A 260 -15.19 15.66 -4.61
C GLY A 260 -16.07 14.51 -5.05
N MET A 261 -15.57 13.27 -4.95
CA MET A 261 -16.25 12.07 -5.42
C MET A 261 -16.98 11.31 -4.30
N ASN A 262 -16.50 11.38 -3.06
CA ASN A 262 -17.10 10.67 -1.93
C ASN A 262 -18.23 11.49 -1.28
N VAL A 263 -19.36 10.82 -1.09
CA VAL A 263 -20.49 11.35 -0.31
C VAL A 263 -20.91 10.32 0.75
N ASP A 264 -21.43 10.79 1.89
CA ASP A 264 -22.06 9.94 2.89
C ASP A 264 -23.52 9.59 2.49
N ARG A 265 -24.19 8.75 3.26
CA ARG A 265 -25.60 8.38 3.03
C ARG A 265 -26.58 9.56 3.05
N ASN A 266 -26.18 10.69 3.64
CA ASN A 266 -26.99 11.91 3.68
C ASN A 266 -26.67 12.84 2.49
N GLY A 267 -25.78 12.44 1.58
CA GLY A 267 -25.37 13.23 0.43
C GLY A 267 -24.33 14.31 0.75
N ASN A 268 -23.74 14.33 1.96
CA ASN A 268 -22.69 15.28 2.31
C ASN A 268 -21.34 14.83 1.77
N ARG A 269 -20.51 15.78 1.35
CA ARG A 269 -19.15 15.49 0.90
C ARG A 269 -18.27 14.98 2.06
N VAL A 270 -17.53 13.91 1.80
CA VAL A 270 -16.61 13.29 2.75
C VAL A 270 -15.21 13.87 2.56
N LYS A 271 -14.62 14.43 3.62
CA LYS A 271 -13.21 14.90 3.58
C LYS A 271 -12.26 13.70 3.56
N GLU A 272 -11.08 13.86 2.97
CA GLU A 272 -10.03 12.80 2.95
C GLU A 272 -9.72 12.22 4.34
N SER A 273 -9.69 13.07 5.38
CA SER A 273 -9.43 12.61 6.76
C SER A 273 -10.56 11.77 7.35
N GLN A 274 -11.75 11.82 6.78
CA GLN A 274 -12.96 11.11 7.20
C GLN A 274 -13.22 9.84 6.40
N THR A 275 -12.56 9.67 5.24
CA THR A 275 -12.81 8.54 4.32
C THR A 275 -12.76 7.18 5.02
N LYS A 276 -11.76 6.96 5.90
CA LYS A 276 -11.66 5.69 6.64
C LYS A 276 -12.86 5.46 7.56
N ALA A 277 -13.26 6.48 8.31
CA ALA A 277 -14.36 6.36 9.27
C ALA A 277 -15.70 6.16 8.55
N VAL A 278 -15.98 6.94 7.52
CA VAL A 278 -17.20 6.80 6.72
C VAL A 278 -17.23 5.44 6.00
N PHE A 279 -16.09 4.98 5.46
CA PHE A 279 -16.01 3.64 4.86
C PHE A 279 -16.29 2.55 5.91
N HIS A 280 -15.75 2.66 7.10
CA HIS A 280 -16.03 1.71 8.20
C HIS A 280 -17.51 1.63 8.52
N GLU A 281 -18.19 2.76 8.66
CA GLU A 281 -19.59 2.83 9.08
C GLU A 281 -20.57 2.51 7.92
N GLU A 282 -20.35 3.07 6.75
CA GLU A 282 -21.32 3.10 5.67
C GLU A 282 -20.86 2.39 4.39
N GLY A 283 -19.56 2.46 4.05
CA GLY A 283 -19.05 1.98 2.78
C GLY A 283 -19.04 0.46 2.64
N ASN A 284 -19.26 -0.01 1.43
CA ASN A 284 -19.23 -1.43 1.07
C ASN A 284 -18.02 -1.77 0.19
N ILE A 285 -17.77 -0.97 -0.84
CA ILE A 285 -16.67 -1.15 -1.80
C ILE A 285 -15.79 0.10 -1.77
N LEU A 286 -14.49 -0.07 -1.52
CA LEU A 286 -13.49 1.00 -1.55
C LEU A 286 -12.55 0.81 -2.74
N ILE A 287 -12.57 1.74 -3.69
CA ILE A 287 -11.70 1.74 -4.86
C ILE A 287 -10.45 2.56 -4.53
N VAL A 288 -9.26 1.98 -4.66
CA VAL A 288 -8.02 2.63 -4.25
C VAL A 288 -6.98 2.69 -5.36
N ALA A 289 -6.25 3.82 -5.41
CA ALA A 289 -5.06 3.97 -6.22
C ALA A 289 -3.90 4.47 -5.35
N GLU A 290 -2.88 3.63 -5.13
CA GLU A 290 -1.71 3.84 -4.26
C GLU A 290 -2.05 4.06 -2.77
N LYS A 291 -3.07 4.83 -2.46
CA LYS A 291 -3.54 5.12 -1.11
C LYS A 291 -4.15 3.88 -0.46
N TYR A 292 -3.91 3.68 0.82
CA TYR A 292 -4.42 2.56 1.63
C TYR A 292 -3.90 1.15 1.27
N GLN A 293 -3.02 1.01 0.31
CA GLN A 293 -2.31 -0.25 0.06
C GLN A 293 -1.35 -0.59 1.21
N THR A 294 -0.89 0.44 1.94
CA THR A 294 -0.17 0.31 3.21
C THR A 294 -0.84 1.16 4.29
N GLY A 295 -0.68 0.79 5.56
CA GLY A 295 -1.19 1.59 6.69
C GLY A 295 -2.73 1.70 6.80
N PHE A 296 -3.49 0.83 6.13
CA PHE A 296 -4.95 0.77 6.24
C PHE A 296 -5.36 -0.41 7.11
N ASP A 297 -6.11 -0.13 8.17
CA ASP A 297 -6.63 -1.13 9.08
C ASP A 297 -8.16 -1.09 9.05
N GLU A 298 -8.76 -2.14 8.45
CA GLU A 298 -10.20 -2.36 8.37
C GLU A 298 -10.47 -3.85 8.59
N PRO A 299 -10.80 -4.25 9.82
CA PRO A 299 -11.01 -5.67 10.15
C PRO A 299 -12.16 -6.32 9.37
N LEU A 300 -13.16 -5.53 8.94
CA LEU A 300 -14.29 -6.01 8.14
C LEU A 300 -13.93 -6.23 6.66
N LEU A 301 -12.73 -5.86 6.23
CA LEU A 301 -12.26 -6.05 4.86
C LEU A 301 -12.04 -7.55 4.59
N HIS A 302 -13.00 -8.16 3.89
CA HIS A 302 -13.01 -9.59 3.58
C HIS A 302 -12.45 -9.87 2.17
N THR A 303 -12.83 -9.06 1.20
CA THR A 303 -12.52 -9.31 -0.21
C THR A 303 -11.61 -8.23 -0.78
N MET A 304 -10.63 -8.65 -1.56
CA MET A 304 -9.82 -7.73 -2.37
C MET A 304 -9.88 -8.13 -3.84
N ILE A 305 -10.19 -7.16 -4.68
CA ILE A 305 -10.07 -7.26 -6.12
C ILE A 305 -8.78 -6.57 -6.54
N VAL A 306 -7.95 -7.24 -7.32
CA VAL A 306 -6.65 -6.71 -7.75
C VAL A 306 -6.66 -6.50 -9.26
N ASP A 307 -6.55 -5.24 -9.68
CA ASP A 307 -6.35 -4.85 -11.08
C ASP A 307 -5.09 -3.99 -11.21
N LYS A 308 -4.01 -4.50 -10.64
CA LYS A 308 -2.69 -3.88 -10.62
C LYS A 308 -1.61 -4.94 -10.59
N GLU A 309 -0.51 -4.69 -11.31
CA GLU A 309 0.66 -5.55 -11.17
C GLU A 309 1.27 -5.38 -9.77
N LEU A 310 1.32 -6.48 -9.03
CA LEU A 310 1.93 -6.58 -7.71
C LEU A 310 3.22 -7.39 -7.79
N ARG A 311 4.28 -6.94 -7.12
CA ARG A 311 5.58 -7.60 -7.08
C ARG A 311 6.13 -7.60 -5.67
N ASP A 312 6.85 -8.66 -5.34
CA ASP A 312 7.67 -8.79 -4.14
C ASP A 312 6.95 -8.32 -2.86
N VAL A 313 7.62 -7.54 -2.06
CA VAL A 313 7.11 -6.96 -0.80
C VAL A 313 5.77 -6.23 -0.98
N LYS A 314 5.58 -5.52 -2.11
CA LYS A 314 4.31 -4.80 -2.36
C LYS A 314 3.11 -5.73 -2.50
N ALA A 315 3.31 -6.94 -3.05
CA ALA A 315 2.26 -7.95 -3.11
C ALA A 315 1.83 -8.36 -1.70
N VAL A 316 2.78 -8.70 -0.85
CA VAL A 316 2.52 -9.10 0.53
C VAL A 316 1.84 -7.97 1.32
N GLN A 317 2.38 -6.76 1.27
CA GLN A 317 1.84 -5.59 1.98
C GLN A 317 0.41 -5.25 1.56
N THR A 318 0.12 -5.31 0.26
CA THR A 318 -1.20 -5.00 -0.26
C THR A 318 -2.21 -6.09 0.11
N LEU A 319 -1.89 -7.35 -0.16
CA LEU A 319 -2.82 -8.46 0.05
C LEU A 319 -3.06 -8.72 1.54
N SER A 320 -2.07 -8.49 2.40
CA SER A 320 -2.22 -8.64 3.85
C SER A 320 -3.20 -7.63 4.50
N ARG A 321 -3.78 -6.70 3.74
CA ARG A 321 -4.86 -5.83 4.27
C ARG A 321 -6.12 -6.61 4.61
N VAL A 322 -6.38 -7.75 3.94
CA VAL A 322 -7.56 -8.58 4.24
C VAL A 322 -7.34 -9.61 5.33
N ASN A 323 -6.11 -9.81 5.82
CA ASN A 323 -5.78 -10.89 6.75
C ASN A 323 -6.17 -10.64 8.21
N ARG A 324 -6.70 -9.46 8.54
CA ARG A 324 -7.12 -9.12 9.91
C ARG A 324 -8.21 -10.04 10.39
N ILE A 325 -8.06 -10.53 11.61
CA ILE A 325 -9.11 -11.30 12.28
C ILE A 325 -10.22 -10.38 12.78
N TYR A 326 -11.43 -10.89 12.77
CA TYR A 326 -12.60 -10.22 13.33
C TYR A 326 -13.65 -11.29 13.75
N PRO A 327 -14.43 -11.10 14.81
CA PRO A 327 -15.49 -12.04 15.18
C PRO A 327 -16.44 -12.33 14.01
N GLY A 328 -16.55 -13.62 13.64
CA GLY A 328 -17.34 -14.07 12.49
C GLY A 328 -16.67 -13.92 11.13
N LYS A 329 -15.39 -13.54 11.08
CA LYS A 329 -14.56 -13.59 9.87
C LYS A 329 -13.70 -14.85 9.89
N GLU A 330 -14.06 -15.81 9.06
CA GLU A 330 -13.45 -17.14 9.01
C GLU A 330 -12.46 -17.29 7.86
N ASP A 331 -12.63 -16.49 6.82
CA ASP A 331 -11.83 -16.54 5.60
C ASP A 331 -11.64 -15.15 4.98
N THR A 332 -10.86 -15.14 3.90
CA THR A 332 -10.65 -13.98 3.02
C THR A 332 -10.86 -14.41 1.58
N TYR A 333 -11.13 -13.47 0.68
CA TYR A 333 -11.25 -13.78 -0.74
C TYR A 333 -10.47 -12.76 -1.58
N ILE A 334 -9.61 -13.25 -2.47
CA ILE A 334 -8.88 -12.42 -3.43
C ILE A 334 -9.23 -12.85 -4.84
N LEU A 335 -9.64 -11.90 -5.66
CA LEU A 335 -9.83 -12.06 -7.09
C LEU A 335 -8.86 -11.16 -7.83
N ASP A 336 -7.93 -11.76 -8.55
CA ASP A 336 -6.86 -11.05 -9.25
C ASP A 336 -7.06 -11.14 -10.78
N PHE A 337 -7.09 -9.97 -11.42
CA PHE A 337 -7.24 -9.84 -12.87
C PHE A 337 -5.91 -9.85 -13.63
N VAL A 338 -4.79 -9.62 -12.92
CA VAL A 338 -3.50 -9.28 -13.56
C VAL A 338 -2.39 -10.27 -13.24
N ASN A 339 -2.27 -10.68 -11.97
CA ASN A 339 -1.09 -11.40 -11.52
C ASN A 339 -1.27 -12.93 -11.60
N PRO A 340 -0.29 -13.67 -12.15
CA PRO A 340 -0.26 -15.13 -12.03
C PRO A 340 -0.09 -15.53 -10.57
N ILE A 341 -0.79 -16.60 -10.15
CA ILE A 341 -0.73 -17.09 -8.77
C ILE A 341 0.69 -17.49 -8.35
N GLU A 342 1.49 -17.99 -9.27
CA GLU A 342 2.87 -18.40 -9.04
C GLU A 342 3.71 -17.23 -8.56
N ARG A 343 3.60 -16.07 -9.21
CA ARG A 343 4.32 -14.84 -8.81
C ARG A 343 3.94 -14.37 -7.41
N ILE A 344 2.67 -14.45 -7.08
CA ILE A 344 2.19 -14.05 -5.75
C ILE A 344 2.69 -15.04 -4.69
N ARG A 345 2.65 -16.34 -4.96
CA ARG A 345 3.23 -17.34 -4.06
C ARG A 345 4.72 -17.13 -3.83
N GLU A 346 5.49 -16.86 -4.87
CA GLU A 346 6.92 -16.54 -4.75
C GLU A 346 7.16 -15.32 -3.85
N ALA A 347 6.37 -14.25 -4.03
CA ALA A 347 6.46 -13.07 -3.19
C ALA A 347 6.17 -13.37 -1.71
N PHE A 348 5.19 -14.21 -1.43
CA PHE A 348 4.85 -14.61 -0.06
C PHE A 348 5.84 -15.59 0.55
N GLN A 349 6.45 -16.47 -0.26
CA GLN A 349 7.34 -17.52 0.21
C GLN A 349 8.53 -17.02 1.04
N GLN A 350 8.96 -15.77 0.79
CA GLN A 350 10.04 -15.12 1.54
C GLN A 350 9.66 -14.80 2.99
N PHE A 351 8.35 -14.78 3.32
CA PHE A 351 7.82 -14.35 4.62
C PHE A 351 7.02 -15.44 5.35
N TYR A 352 6.90 -16.62 4.72
CA TYR A 352 6.26 -17.80 5.31
C TYR A 352 7.22 -18.60 6.24
#